data_39acfb3d4c0cd9b5fb8d7e9bd01dc758
#
_entry.id   39acfb3d4c0cd9b5fb8d7e9bd01dc758
#
_cell.length_a   1.000
_cell.length_b   1.000
_cell.length_c   1.000
_cell.angle_alpha   90.00
_cell.angle_beta   90.00
_cell.angle_gamma   90.00
#
_symmetry.space_group_name_H-M   'P 1'
#
loop_
_entity.id
_entity.type
_entity.pdbx_description
1 polymer ?
#
loop_
_entity_poly.entity_id
_entity_poly.type
_entity_poly.pdbx_seq_one_letter_code
_entity_poly.pdbx_strand_id
1 'polypeptide(L)'
;MKPTTSPLASQEIIAPHGRLTHAPMNHPPVKRAKIGILLANLGTPDNYDYWSMRRYLSEFLSDKRVVDYSAWLWQPLLQLIILTRRPFSSGANYKLIWNHEENESPLLTITKDQTNKIAESLKTLYGDAVVVDFAMRY
;
A
#
# COMPACT_ATOMS: atom_id res chain seq x y z
N MET A 1 -12.81 -29.34 -27.33
CA MET A 1 -13.20 -28.79 -26.01
C MET A 1 -13.39 -27.28 -26.18
N LYS A 2 -14.62 -26.77 -26.08
CA LYS A 2 -14.89 -25.33 -26.14
C LYS A 2 -14.51 -24.70 -24.79
N PRO A 3 -13.84 -23.55 -24.75
CA PRO A 3 -13.59 -22.86 -23.49
C PRO A 3 -14.92 -22.40 -22.90
N THR A 4 -15.18 -22.80 -21.69
CA THR A 4 -16.32 -22.36 -20.90
C THR A 4 -16.12 -20.88 -20.59
N THR A 5 -16.84 -20.02 -21.27
CA THR A 5 -16.88 -18.59 -21.03
C THR A 5 -17.43 -18.38 -19.62
N SER A 6 -16.64 -17.79 -18.74
CA SER A 6 -17.05 -17.44 -17.39
C SER A 6 -18.34 -16.60 -17.42
N PRO A 7 -19.39 -16.96 -16.70
CA PRO A 7 -20.70 -16.27 -16.80
C PRO A 7 -20.68 -14.86 -16.20
N LEU A 8 -19.55 -14.40 -15.65
CA LEU A 8 -19.43 -13.09 -15.01
C LEU A 8 -19.00 -11.95 -15.94
N ALA A 9 -18.51 -12.27 -17.17
CA ALA A 9 -17.94 -11.26 -18.05
C ALA A 9 -18.98 -10.51 -18.93
N SER A 10 -20.23 -10.92 -18.96
CA SER A 10 -21.23 -10.39 -19.92
C SER A 10 -22.55 -9.97 -19.29
N GLN A 11 -22.68 -9.88 -17.98
CA GLN A 11 -23.90 -9.36 -17.39
C GLN A 11 -23.81 -7.86 -17.19
N GLU A 12 -24.50 -7.09 -18.04
CA GLU A 12 -24.92 -5.73 -17.72
C GLU A 12 -25.58 -5.72 -16.37
N ILE A 13 -25.08 -4.92 -15.44
CA ILE A 13 -25.59 -4.90 -14.08
C ILE A 13 -26.72 -3.92 -14.01
N ILE A 14 -27.86 -4.48 -13.99
CA ILE A 14 -29.02 -3.87 -13.35
C ILE A 14 -28.72 -3.87 -11.85
N ALA A 15 -28.70 -2.68 -11.24
CA ALA A 15 -28.59 -2.55 -9.79
C ALA A 15 -29.62 -3.47 -9.13
N PRO A 16 -29.29 -4.21 -8.04
CA PRO A 16 -30.17 -5.23 -7.45
C PRO A 16 -31.53 -4.70 -6.94
N HIS A 17 -31.76 -3.41 -6.98
CA HIS A 17 -32.98 -2.74 -6.49
C HIS A 17 -33.68 -1.84 -7.53
N GLY A 18 -33.51 -2.11 -8.81
CA GLY A 18 -34.23 -1.34 -9.84
C GLY A 18 -33.63 0.06 -10.06
N ARG A 19 -34.33 0.83 -10.88
CA ARG A 19 -33.96 2.18 -11.30
C ARG A 19 -33.60 3.07 -10.11
N LEU A 20 -32.43 3.70 -10.17
CA LEU A 20 -32.07 4.74 -9.19
C LEU A 20 -33.17 5.83 -9.22
N THR A 21 -33.94 5.92 -8.17
CA THR A 21 -35.14 6.81 -8.09
C THR A 21 -34.79 8.30 -8.19
N HIS A 22 -33.51 8.66 -8.08
CA HIS A 22 -33.00 10.03 -8.10
C HIS A 22 -32.11 10.35 -9.32
N ALA A 23 -31.89 9.39 -10.22
CA ALA A 23 -31.09 9.64 -11.42
C ALA A 23 -31.98 10.16 -12.56
N PRO A 24 -31.51 11.16 -13.35
CA PRO A 24 -32.23 11.60 -14.55
C PRO A 24 -32.42 10.44 -15.53
N MET A 25 -33.47 10.51 -16.37
CA MET A 25 -33.81 9.45 -17.34
C MET A 25 -32.66 9.15 -18.35
N ASN A 26 -31.80 10.12 -18.58
CA ASN A 26 -30.65 10.06 -19.49
C ASN A 26 -29.34 9.83 -18.74
N HIS A 27 -29.36 9.38 -17.48
CA HIS A 27 -28.15 9.08 -16.75
C HIS A 27 -27.37 7.96 -17.49
N PRO A 28 -26.05 8.16 -17.73
CA PRO A 28 -25.25 7.12 -18.34
C PRO A 28 -25.24 5.86 -17.47
N PRO A 29 -25.09 4.66 -18.06
CA PRO A 29 -25.09 3.41 -17.30
C PRO A 29 -24.01 3.44 -16.23
N VAL A 30 -24.39 3.12 -15.00
CA VAL A 30 -23.47 3.04 -13.86
C VAL A 30 -22.57 1.82 -14.06
N LYS A 31 -21.27 2.05 -14.14
CA LYS A 31 -20.30 0.95 -14.20
C LYS A 31 -20.37 0.09 -12.94
N ARG A 32 -20.11 -1.20 -13.10
CA ARG A 32 -20.03 -2.14 -11.97
C ARG A 32 -19.00 -1.66 -10.98
N ALA A 33 -19.36 -1.60 -9.70
CA ALA A 33 -18.38 -1.39 -8.64
C ALA A 33 -17.35 -2.52 -8.66
N LYS A 34 -16.07 -2.16 -8.58
CA LYS A 34 -14.98 -3.13 -8.42
C LYS A 34 -14.73 -3.35 -6.94
N ILE A 35 -14.29 -4.55 -6.59
CA ILE A 35 -13.81 -4.86 -5.24
C ILE A 35 -12.35 -4.45 -5.17
N GLY A 36 -12.02 -3.53 -4.27
CA GLY A 36 -10.64 -3.15 -3.97
C GLY A 36 -10.06 -4.01 -2.83
N ILE A 37 -8.89 -4.57 -3.05
CA ILE A 37 -8.10 -5.24 -2.02
C ILE A 37 -6.84 -4.42 -1.80
N LEU A 38 -6.62 -3.95 -0.58
CA LEU A 38 -5.45 -3.17 -0.20
C LEU A 38 -4.55 -3.97 0.75
N LEU A 39 -3.32 -4.20 0.33
CA LEU A 39 -2.29 -4.74 1.19
C LEU A 39 -1.65 -3.57 1.95
N ALA A 40 -1.81 -3.54 3.28
CA ALA A 40 -1.19 -2.53 4.12
C ALA A 40 0.07 -3.09 4.78
N ASN A 41 1.17 -2.36 4.68
CA ASN A 41 2.43 -2.72 5.34
C ASN A 41 2.98 -1.53 6.14
N LEU A 42 3.94 -1.81 7.02
CA LEU A 42 4.49 -0.82 7.94
C LEU A 42 5.16 0.35 7.21
N GLY A 43 5.91 0.04 6.19
CA GLY A 43 6.68 1.03 5.45
C GLY A 43 8.18 0.84 5.59
N THR A 44 8.91 1.67 4.84
CA THR A 44 10.36 1.56 4.67
C THR A 44 10.91 2.90 4.21
N PRO A 45 12.19 3.23 4.51
CA PRO A 45 12.78 4.46 4.01
C PRO A 45 12.90 4.46 2.49
N ASP A 46 12.79 5.64 1.87
CA ASP A 46 12.96 5.83 0.42
C ASP A 46 14.37 5.48 -0.06
N ASN A 47 15.37 5.64 0.84
CA ASN A 47 16.77 5.32 0.56
C ASN A 47 17.50 5.09 1.90
N TYR A 48 18.68 4.48 1.84
CA TYR A 48 19.53 4.24 3.00
C TYR A 48 20.45 5.43 3.38
N ASP A 49 20.35 6.57 2.69
CA ASP A 49 21.06 7.79 3.04
C ASP A 49 20.55 8.42 4.36
N TYR A 50 21.38 9.30 4.94
CA TYR A 50 21.07 9.93 6.22
C TYR A 50 19.71 10.64 6.25
N TRP A 51 19.37 11.41 5.20
CA TRP A 51 18.17 12.24 5.22
C TRP A 51 16.89 11.40 5.02
N SER A 52 16.94 10.41 4.15
CA SER A 52 15.84 9.46 3.95
C SER A 52 15.58 8.64 5.22
N MET A 53 16.65 8.13 5.84
CA MET A 53 16.56 7.43 7.12
C MET A 53 16.06 8.34 8.25
N ARG A 54 16.50 9.59 8.29
CA ARG A 54 16.03 10.53 9.31
C ARG A 54 14.55 10.84 9.18
N ARG A 55 14.04 11.06 7.96
CA ARG A 55 12.61 11.28 7.71
C ARG A 55 11.79 10.08 8.17
N TYR A 56 12.13 8.91 7.65
CA TYR A 56 11.46 7.65 8.00
C TYR A 56 11.43 7.41 9.51
N LEU A 57 12.58 7.49 10.18
CA LEU A 57 12.66 7.30 11.64
C LEU A 57 11.91 8.38 12.43
N SER A 58 11.91 9.62 11.94
CA SER A 58 11.17 10.71 12.58
C SER A 58 9.67 10.46 12.55
N GLU A 59 9.14 10.08 11.38
CA GLU A 59 7.73 9.78 11.21
C GLU A 59 7.33 8.54 12.01
N PHE A 60 8.07 7.46 11.87
CA PHE A 60 7.84 6.20 12.55
C PHE A 60 7.87 6.33 14.09
N LEU A 61 8.90 6.97 14.65
CA LEU A 61 9.08 7.10 16.10
C LEU A 61 8.25 8.24 16.72
N SER A 62 7.64 9.11 15.89
CA SER A 62 6.70 10.13 16.37
C SER A 62 5.26 9.61 16.46
N ASP A 63 4.94 8.47 15.85
CA ASP A 63 3.61 7.89 15.95
C ASP A 63 3.38 7.32 17.35
N LYS A 64 2.35 7.79 18.04
CA LYS A 64 1.97 7.32 19.38
C LYS A 64 1.62 5.84 19.43
N ARG A 65 1.26 5.22 18.30
CA ARG A 65 1.01 3.78 18.22
C ARG A 65 2.30 2.96 18.27
N VAL A 66 3.44 3.56 17.94
CA VAL A 66 4.77 2.95 17.98
C VAL A 66 5.47 3.27 19.29
N VAL A 67 5.41 4.53 19.72
CA VAL A 67 6.07 5.03 20.94
C VAL A 67 5.06 5.83 21.75
N ASP A 68 4.55 5.23 22.82
CA ASP A 68 3.56 5.85 23.71
C ASP A 68 4.22 6.60 24.87
N TYR A 69 5.02 7.59 24.55
CA TYR A 69 5.57 8.54 25.52
C TYR A 69 4.92 9.91 25.41
N SER A 70 5.01 10.69 26.50
CA SER A 70 4.56 12.08 26.50
C SER A 70 5.34 12.90 25.46
N ALA A 71 4.64 13.51 24.51
CA ALA A 71 5.25 14.15 23.32
C ALA A 71 6.26 15.24 23.70
N TRP A 72 6.02 15.99 24.79
CA TRP A 72 6.89 17.09 25.19
C TRP A 72 8.26 16.61 25.72
N LEU A 73 8.34 15.39 26.26
CA LEU A 73 9.61 14.76 26.64
C LEU A 73 10.25 13.99 25.48
N TRP A 74 9.41 13.30 24.72
CA TRP A 74 9.87 12.43 23.66
C TRP A 74 10.43 13.19 22.44
N GLN A 75 9.75 14.24 22.00
CA GLN A 75 10.15 14.96 20.80
C GLN A 75 11.54 15.61 20.90
N PRO A 76 11.93 16.29 21.99
CA PRO A 76 13.30 16.79 22.13
C PRO A 76 14.33 15.66 22.12
N LEU A 77 14.10 14.57 22.82
CA LEU A 77 14.97 13.41 22.85
C LEU A 77 15.11 12.78 21.46
N LEU A 78 14.00 12.61 20.75
CA LEU A 78 13.96 12.08 19.40
C LEU A 78 14.77 12.96 18.45
N GLN A 79 14.48 14.26 18.38
CA GLN A 79 15.05 15.16 17.40
C GLN A 79 16.54 15.48 17.65
N LEU A 80 16.93 15.68 18.91
CA LEU A 80 18.27 16.13 19.27
C LEU A 80 19.28 15.00 19.48
N ILE A 81 18.82 13.82 19.91
CA ILE A 81 19.71 12.70 20.24
C ILE A 81 19.52 11.53 19.28
N ILE A 82 18.31 11.00 19.17
CA ILE A 82 18.09 9.78 18.42
C ILE A 82 18.31 10.02 16.92
N LEU A 83 17.68 11.04 16.36
CA LEU A 83 17.74 11.31 14.93
C LEU A 83 19.05 11.98 14.47
N THR A 84 19.97 12.30 15.37
CA THR A 84 21.33 12.73 15.00
C THR A 84 22.25 11.55 14.76
N ARG A 85 22.07 10.42 15.45
CA ARG A 85 22.98 9.27 15.41
C ARG A 85 22.38 8.06 14.72
N ARG A 86 21.12 7.75 14.99
CA ARG A 86 20.46 6.53 14.52
C ARG A 86 20.33 6.42 12.99
N PRO A 87 20.12 7.50 12.22
CA PRO A 87 20.08 7.40 10.77
C PRO A 87 21.36 6.83 10.14
N PHE A 88 22.53 7.12 10.69
CA PHE A 88 23.79 6.57 10.19
C PHE A 88 23.88 5.06 10.38
N SER A 89 23.63 4.57 11.60
CA SER A 89 23.70 3.15 11.89
C SER A 89 22.60 2.35 11.19
N SER A 90 21.40 2.89 11.17
CA SER A 90 20.28 2.25 10.46
C SER A 90 20.50 2.24 8.96
N GLY A 91 20.97 3.36 8.36
CA GLY A 91 21.29 3.45 6.95
C GLY A 91 22.37 2.47 6.54
N ALA A 92 23.41 2.29 7.36
CA ALA A 92 24.44 1.30 7.11
C ALA A 92 23.87 -0.13 7.08
N ASN A 93 22.97 -0.47 8.00
CA ASN A 93 22.31 -1.77 8.00
C ASN A 93 21.36 -1.95 6.79
N TYR A 94 20.59 -0.93 6.43
CA TYR A 94 19.73 -0.98 5.24
C TYR A 94 20.53 -1.14 3.96
N LYS A 95 21.70 -0.48 3.86
CA LYS A 95 22.59 -0.62 2.72
C LYS A 95 23.04 -2.08 2.48
N LEU A 96 23.24 -2.86 3.55
CA LEU A 96 23.65 -4.26 3.44
C LEU A 96 22.58 -5.18 2.83
N ILE A 97 21.30 -4.83 3.02
CA ILE A 97 20.16 -5.63 2.56
C ILE A 97 19.44 -4.98 1.37
N TRP A 98 19.90 -3.81 0.91
CA TRP A 98 19.23 -3.02 -0.12
C TRP A 98 19.15 -3.77 -1.44
N ASN A 99 17.99 -3.76 -2.07
CA ASN A 99 17.85 -4.26 -3.44
C ASN A 99 18.42 -3.21 -4.40
N HIS A 100 19.65 -3.42 -4.84
CA HIS A 100 20.35 -2.47 -5.71
C HIS A 100 19.84 -2.48 -7.16
N GLU A 101 19.17 -3.54 -7.59
CA GLU A 101 18.61 -3.64 -8.95
C GLU A 101 17.39 -2.72 -9.08
N GLU A 102 16.47 -2.78 -8.14
CA GLU A 102 15.26 -1.95 -8.11
C GLU A 102 15.45 -0.64 -7.34
N ASN A 103 16.61 -0.47 -6.69
CA ASN A 103 16.95 0.65 -5.81
C ASN A 103 15.91 0.89 -4.70
N GLU A 104 15.50 -0.17 -4.03
CA GLU A 104 14.49 -0.12 -2.98
C GLU A 104 14.78 -1.12 -1.84
N SER A 105 14.04 -1.01 -0.75
CA SER A 105 14.18 -1.95 0.36
C SER A 105 13.59 -3.31 0.02
N PRO A 106 14.10 -4.41 0.63
CA PRO A 106 13.50 -5.74 0.46
C PRO A 106 12.03 -5.81 0.84
N LEU A 107 11.61 -5.03 1.85
CA LEU A 107 10.20 -4.99 2.26
C LEU A 107 9.31 -4.46 1.13
N LEU A 108 9.75 -3.41 0.44
CA LEU A 108 9.00 -2.85 -0.69
C LEU A 108 8.96 -3.82 -1.86
N THR A 109 10.10 -4.39 -2.25
CA THR A 109 10.19 -5.40 -3.31
C THR A 109 9.24 -6.58 -3.04
N ILE A 110 9.30 -7.15 -1.83
CA ILE A 110 8.45 -8.28 -1.46
C ILE A 110 6.96 -7.88 -1.45
N THR A 111 6.63 -6.69 -0.97
CA THR A 111 5.23 -6.21 -0.95
C THR A 111 4.68 -6.03 -2.36
N LYS A 112 5.47 -5.48 -3.29
CA LYS A 112 5.12 -5.38 -4.71
C LYS A 112 4.87 -6.77 -5.32
N ASP A 113 5.78 -7.70 -5.08
CA ASP A 113 5.68 -9.07 -5.58
C ASP A 113 4.44 -9.80 -5.05
N GLN A 114 4.16 -9.66 -3.76
CA GLN A 114 2.94 -10.22 -3.16
C GLN A 114 1.68 -9.62 -3.79
N THR A 115 1.65 -8.30 -3.96
CA THR A 115 0.54 -7.58 -4.58
C THR A 115 0.29 -8.08 -6.00
N ASN A 116 1.35 -8.18 -6.81
CA ASN A 116 1.26 -8.65 -8.19
C ASN A 116 0.75 -10.10 -8.28
N LYS A 117 1.30 -11.00 -7.47
CA LYS A 117 0.87 -12.42 -7.44
C LYS A 117 -0.58 -12.58 -7.00
N ILE A 118 -1.03 -11.81 -6.02
CA ILE A 118 -2.43 -11.80 -5.59
C ILE A 118 -3.32 -11.25 -6.71
N ALA A 119 -2.90 -10.13 -7.34
CA ALA A 119 -3.65 -9.54 -8.44
C ALA A 119 -3.81 -10.50 -9.63
N GLU A 120 -2.74 -11.21 -10.03
CA GLU A 120 -2.79 -12.21 -11.09
C GLU A 120 -3.72 -13.38 -10.75
N SER A 121 -3.61 -13.90 -9.52
CA SER A 121 -4.46 -14.99 -9.06
C SER A 121 -5.95 -14.60 -9.05
N LEU A 122 -6.25 -13.42 -8.54
CA LEU A 122 -7.63 -12.92 -8.47
C LEU A 122 -8.17 -12.51 -9.84
N LYS A 123 -7.33 -11.99 -10.74
CA LYS A 123 -7.71 -11.70 -12.10
C LYS A 123 -8.11 -12.97 -12.87
N THR A 124 -7.41 -14.09 -12.62
CA THR A 124 -7.76 -15.39 -13.20
C THR A 124 -9.12 -15.89 -12.74
N LEU A 125 -9.49 -15.65 -11.47
CA LEU A 125 -10.73 -16.11 -10.87
C LEU A 125 -11.92 -15.17 -11.13
N TYR A 126 -11.70 -13.86 -11.08
CA TYR A 126 -12.76 -12.84 -11.04
C TYR A 126 -12.68 -11.83 -12.19
N GLY A 127 -11.72 -11.95 -13.11
CA GLY A 127 -11.52 -10.99 -14.19
C GLY A 127 -11.22 -9.58 -13.67
N ASP A 128 -11.82 -8.58 -14.32
CA ASP A 128 -11.63 -7.17 -13.98
C ASP A 128 -12.52 -6.67 -12.81
N ALA A 129 -13.24 -7.57 -12.14
CA ALA A 129 -14.10 -7.21 -11.00
C ALA A 129 -13.31 -6.89 -9.72
N VAL A 130 -12.05 -7.29 -9.66
CA VAL A 130 -11.17 -7.05 -8.50
C VAL A 130 -9.97 -6.21 -8.91
N VAL A 131 -9.58 -5.29 -8.02
CA VAL A 131 -8.35 -4.49 -8.13
C VAL A 131 -7.55 -4.71 -6.85
N VAL A 132 -6.27 -5.01 -6.99
CA VAL A 132 -5.36 -5.20 -5.85
C VAL A 132 -4.32 -4.11 -5.90
N ASP A 133 -4.05 -3.49 -4.75
CA ASP A 133 -3.03 -2.47 -4.59
C ASP A 133 -2.38 -2.59 -3.21
N PHE A 134 -1.32 -1.87 -2.97
CA PHE A 134 -0.68 -1.83 -1.66
C PHE A 134 -0.48 -0.41 -1.17
N ALA A 135 -0.33 -0.26 0.14
CA ALA A 135 0.03 1.00 0.78
C ALA A 135 1.06 0.76 1.88
N MET A 136 2.02 1.66 1.95
CA MET A 136 2.96 1.78 3.06
C MET A 136 2.47 2.87 4.00
N ARG A 137 2.61 2.62 5.32
CA ARG A 137 2.18 3.61 6.31
C ARG A 137 3.21 4.73 6.48
N TYR A 138 4.50 4.41 6.36
CA TYR A 138 5.62 5.32 6.53
C TYR A 138 6.54 5.30 5.31
#